data_18c38546555ee9328e95647a2731fbcf
#
_entry.id   18c38546555ee9328e95647a2731fbcf
#
_cell.length_a   1.000
_cell.length_b   1.000
_cell.length_c   1.000
_cell.angle_alpha   90.00
_cell.angle_beta   90.00
_cell.angle_gamma   90.00
#
_symmetry.space_group_name_H-M   'P 1'
#
loop_
_entity.id
_entity.type
_entity.pdbx_description
1 polymer ?
#
loop_
_entity_poly.entity_id
_entity_poly.type
_entity_poly.pdbx_seq_one_letter_code
_entity_poly.pdbx_strand_id
1 'polypeptide(L)'
;MFNILIVEDDSFKSKSLSDFINLHMSNINIEIATNLQCAITKVNNSLFDLILIDMAIPSHPIHSGTGSPINLLNGGLQVILELQYLKRSDNCIVLTQYPDIEICGEYFPVKNASINIKELL
;
A
#
# COMPACT_ATOMS: atom_id res chain seq x y z
N MET A 1 1.60 16.22 14.25
CA MET A 1 0.99 14.89 14.22
C MET A 1 1.61 14.08 13.09
N PHE A 2 1.97 12.85 13.37
CA PHE A 2 2.57 11.95 12.37
C PHE A 2 1.45 11.21 11.63
N ASN A 3 1.38 11.37 10.32
CA ASN A 3 0.29 10.83 9.51
C ASN A 3 0.74 9.55 8.81
N ILE A 4 -0.02 8.48 9.02
CA ILE A 4 0.26 7.15 8.47
C ILE A 4 -0.93 6.70 7.62
N LEU A 5 -0.63 6.22 6.41
CA LEU A 5 -1.61 5.54 5.56
C LEU A 5 -1.28 4.05 5.54
N ILE A 6 -2.28 3.22 5.84
CA ILE A 6 -2.18 1.77 5.73
C ILE A 6 -3.01 1.32 4.52
N VAL A 7 -2.35 0.72 3.54
CA VAL A 7 -3.00 0.18 2.34
C VAL A 7 -3.08 -1.34 2.52
N GLU A 8 -4.22 -1.81 2.99
CA GLU A 8 -4.46 -3.22 3.35
C GLU A 8 -5.96 -3.51 3.26
N ASP A 9 -6.34 -4.56 2.54
CA ASP A 9 -7.74 -4.94 2.38
C ASP A 9 -8.28 -5.84 3.51
N ASP A 10 -7.40 -6.53 4.21
CA ASP A 10 -7.79 -7.40 5.32
C ASP A 10 -7.98 -6.57 6.59
N SER A 11 -9.22 -6.51 7.12
CA SER A 11 -9.54 -5.71 8.29
C SER A 11 -8.81 -6.19 9.55
N PHE A 12 -8.57 -7.48 9.68
CA PHE A 12 -7.82 -8.03 10.82
C PHE A 12 -6.36 -7.56 10.78
N LYS A 13 -5.73 -7.62 9.63
CA LYS A 13 -4.33 -7.17 9.47
C LYS A 13 -4.20 -5.68 9.68
N SER A 14 -5.09 -4.87 9.10
CA SER A 14 -5.04 -3.42 9.27
C SER A 14 -5.27 -3.01 10.73
N LYS A 15 -6.20 -3.68 11.42
CA LYS A 15 -6.42 -3.44 12.84
C LYS A 15 -5.21 -3.83 13.66
N SER A 16 -4.59 -4.97 13.39
CA SER A 16 -3.38 -5.43 14.09
C SER A 16 -2.23 -4.44 13.91
N LEU A 17 -2.03 -3.93 12.69
CA LEU A 17 -1.02 -2.91 12.42
C LEU A 17 -1.32 -1.61 13.18
N SER A 18 -2.58 -1.16 13.15
CA SER A 18 -3.00 0.06 13.86
C SER A 18 -2.79 -0.07 15.36
N ASP A 19 -3.17 -1.20 15.94
CA ASP A 19 -3.03 -1.45 17.38
C ASP A 19 -1.54 -1.47 17.78
N PHE A 20 -0.70 -2.10 16.96
CA PHE A 20 0.75 -2.15 17.20
C PHE A 20 1.33 -0.73 17.16
N ILE A 21 0.98 0.06 16.15
CA ILE A 21 1.48 1.43 16.01
C ILE A 21 1.03 2.29 17.20
N ASN A 22 -0.25 2.20 17.57
CA ASN A 22 -0.80 2.96 18.69
C ASN A 22 -0.16 2.59 20.02
N LEU A 23 0.30 1.34 20.17
CA LEU A 23 0.99 0.89 21.37
C LEU A 23 2.39 1.52 21.50
N HIS A 24 3.08 1.73 20.37
CA HIS A 24 4.48 2.14 20.35
C HIS A 24 4.71 3.62 20.01
N MET A 25 3.70 4.31 19.50
CA MET A 25 3.82 5.71 19.08
C MET A 25 2.65 6.53 19.63
N SER A 26 2.91 7.82 19.88
CA SER A 26 1.87 8.76 20.30
C SER A 26 1.78 9.91 19.29
N ASN A 27 0.69 10.65 19.35
CA ASN A 27 0.43 11.80 18.48
C ASN A 27 0.46 11.42 16.99
N ILE A 28 -0.25 10.35 16.65
CA ILE A 28 -0.34 9.84 15.28
C ILE A 28 -1.78 9.87 14.79
N ASN A 29 -1.91 9.98 13.46
CA ASN A 29 -3.17 9.83 12.75
C ASN A 29 -3.03 8.69 11.75
N ILE A 30 -3.91 7.69 11.82
CA ILE A 30 -3.88 6.54 10.92
C ILE A 30 -5.11 6.58 10.02
N GLU A 31 -4.87 6.51 8.71
CA GLU A 31 -5.91 6.32 7.71
C GLU A 31 -5.71 4.95 7.05
N ILE A 32 -6.80 4.34 6.62
CA ILE A 32 -6.77 3.01 6.01
C ILE A 32 -7.41 3.07 4.63
N ALA A 33 -6.72 2.54 3.64
CA ALA A 33 -7.24 2.34 2.29
C ALA A 33 -7.32 0.84 2.02
N THR A 34 -8.50 0.36 1.66
CA THR A 34 -8.76 -1.08 1.53
C THR A 34 -8.63 -1.60 0.09
N ASN A 35 -8.34 -0.72 -0.85
CA ASN A 35 -8.21 -1.05 -2.26
C ASN A 35 -7.38 0.00 -2.98
N LEU A 36 -6.98 -0.31 -4.22
CA LEU A 36 -6.14 0.58 -5.02
C LEU A 36 -6.80 1.93 -5.27
N GLN A 37 -8.09 1.93 -5.65
CA GLN A 37 -8.82 3.17 -5.94
C GLN A 37 -8.81 4.12 -4.74
N CYS A 38 -9.11 3.60 -3.55
CA CYS A 38 -9.10 4.38 -2.31
C CYS A 38 -7.70 4.91 -1.99
N ALA A 39 -6.68 4.08 -2.15
CA ALA A 39 -5.29 4.46 -1.89
C ALA A 39 -4.85 5.60 -2.82
N ILE A 40 -5.12 5.49 -4.11
CA ILE A 40 -4.79 6.53 -5.09
C ILE A 40 -5.49 7.85 -4.73
N THR A 41 -6.77 7.79 -4.36
CA THR A 41 -7.52 8.98 -3.95
C THR A 41 -6.88 9.64 -2.73
N LYS A 42 -6.51 8.85 -1.73
CA LYS A 42 -5.91 9.40 -0.50
C LYS A 42 -4.54 10.01 -0.75
N VAL A 43 -3.69 9.38 -1.54
CA VAL A 43 -2.35 9.94 -1.82
C VAL A 43 -2.43 11.20 -2.69
N ASN A 44 -3.46 11.32 -3.53
CA ASN A 44 -3.66 12.54 -4.32
C ASN A 44 -4.17 13.71 -3.47
N ASN A 45 -4.86 13.44 -2.37
CA ASN A 45 -5.49 14.47 -1.55
C ASN A 45 -4.72 14.85 -0.29
N SER A 46 -3.74 14.04 0.13
CA SER A 46 -3.04 14.25 1.41
C SER A 46 -1.59 13.81 1.32
N LEU A 47 -0.76 14.38 2.18
CA LEU A 47 0.62 13.97 2.39
C LEU A 47 0.68 13.07 3.60
N PHE A 48 1.52 12.05 3.54
CA PHE A 48 1.74 11.11 4.64
C PHE A 48 3.20 11.06 5.03
N ASP A 49 3.45 10.89 6.33
CA ASP A 49 4.81 10.69 6.84
C ASP A 49 5.29 9.27 6.61
N LEU A 50 4.35 8.32 6.58
CA LEU A 50 4.63 6.90 6.36
C LEU A 50 3.45 6.25 5.66
N ILE A 51 3.73 5.42 4.64
CA ILE A 51 2.73 4.62 3.94
C ILE A 51 3.13 3.15 4.06
N LEU A 52 2.28 2.34 4.68
CA LEU A 52 2.45 0.90 4.77
C LEU A 52 1.58 0.27 3.67
N ILE A 53 2.19 -0.46 2.76
CA ILE A 53 1.51 -0.93 1.55
C ILE A 53 1.59 -2.45 1.46
N ASP A 54 0.42 -3.12 1.44
CA ASP A 54 0.33 -4.51 1.03
C ASP A 54 0.40 -4.58 -0.50
N MET A 55 1.24 -5.45 -1.03
CA MET A 55 1.37 -5.61 -2.48
C MET A 55 0.12 -6.20 -3.12
N ALA A 56 -0.58 -7.09 -2.45
CA ALA A 56 -1.77 -7.76 -2.98
C ALA A 56 -3.05 -7.10 -2.46
N ILE A 57 -3.55 -6.11 -3.19
CA ILE A 57 -4.79 -5.40 -2.84
C ILE A 57 -5.78 -5.45 -4.00
N PRO A 58 -7.11 -5.44 -3.71
CA PRO A 58 -8.12 -5.38 -4.78
C PRO A 58 -8.13 -4.03 -5.48
N SER A 59 -8.62 -4.01 -6.71
CA SER A 59 -8.66 -2.81 -7.55
C SER A 59 -9.65 -1.77 -7.03
N HIS A 60 -10.80 -2.20 -6.53
CA HIS A 60 -11.88 -1.32 -6.07
C HIS A 60 -12.71 -2.02 -4.98
N PRO A 61 -13.55 -1.28 -4.25
CA PRO A 61 -14.41 -1.87 -3.23
C PRO A 61 -15.41 -2.89 -3.82
N ILE A 62 -15.83 -3.87 -3.02
CA ILE A 62 -16.89 -4.80 -3.38
C ILE A 62 -18.22 -4.12 -3.08
N HIS A 63 -19.05 -3.96 -4.13
CA HIS A 63 -20.39 -3.39 -4.02
C HIS A 63 -21.44 -4.36 -4.53
N SER A 64 -22.62 -4.33 -3.92
CA SER A 64 -23.77 -5.08 -4.40
C SER A 64 -24.13 -4.61 -5.82
N GLY A 65 -24.29 -5.55 -6.76
CA GLY A 65 -24.66 -5.25 -8.15
C GLY A 65 -23.50 -4.92 -9.07
N THR A 66 -22.27 -4.83 -8.57
CA THR A 66 -21.07 -4.73 -9.41
C THR A 66 -20.37 -6.08 -9.44
N GLY A 67 -19.54 -6.31 -10.44
CA GLY A 67 -18.73 -7.53 -10.49
C GLY A 67 -17.73 -7.59 -9.34
N SER A 68 -17.15 -8.77 -9.13
CA SER A 68 -16.08 -8.93 -8.15
C SER A 68 -14.84 -8.10 -8.55
N PRO A 69 -14.19 -7.41 -7.60
CA PRO A 69 -12.95 -6.71 -7.91
C PRO A 69 -11.84 -7.69 -8.28
N ILE A 70 -10.94 -7.26 -9.15
CA ILE A 70 -9.76 -8.03 -9.50
C ILE A 70 -8.76 -7.92 -8.34
N ASN A 71 -8.29 -9.07 -7.84
CA ASN A 71 -7.19 -9.09 -6.88
C ASN A 71 -5.89 -8.86 -7.64
N LEU A 72 -5.22 -7.76 -7.33
CA LEU A 72 -3.97 -7.39 -7.97
C LEU A 72 -2.81 -7.86 -7.10
N LEU A 73 -2.02 -8.83 -7.60
CA LEU A 73 -0.85 -9.34 -6.87
C LEU A 73 0.22 -8.25 -6.66
N ASN A 74 0.21 -7.22 -7.50
CA ASN A 74 1.14 -6.10 -7.44
C ASN A 74 0.42 -4.75 -7.33
N GLY A 75 -0.79 -4.74 -6.78
CA GLY A 75 -1.57 -3.50 -6.63
C GLY A 75 -0.84 -2.44 -5.82
N GLY A 76 -0.09 -2.85 -4.79
CA GLY A 76 0.73 -1.94 -3.99
C GLY A 76 1.81 -1.24 -4.82
N LEU A 77 2.37 -1.92 -5.82
CA LEU A 77 3.34 -1.29 -6.73
C LEU A 77 2.72 -0.12 -7.48
N GLN A 78 1.44 -0.22 -7.86
CA GLN A 78 0.75 0.87 -8.55
C GLN A 78 0.61 2.12 -7.67
N VAL A 79 0.46 1.95 -6.35
CA VAL A 79 0.48 3.07 -5.41
C VAL A 79 1.86 3.74 -5.41
N ILE A 80 2.92 2.96 -5.40
CA ILE A 80 4.30 3.47 -5.45
C ILE A 80 4.54 4.25 -6.74
N LEU A 81 4.09 3.71 -7.87
CA LEU A 81 4.22 4.37 -9.17
C LEU A 81 3.44 5.68 -9.21
N GLU A 82 2.26 5.74 -8.60
CA GLU A 82 1.48 6.97 -8.49
C GLU A 82 2.24 8.04 -7.70
N LEU A 83 2.84 7.66 -6.57
CA LEU A 83 3.66 8.58 -5.78
C LEU A 83 4.85 9.11 -6.61
N GLN A 84 5.47 8.24 -7.40
CA GLN A 84 6.56 8.64 -8.28
C GLN A 84 6.06 9.61 -9.36
N TYR A 85 4.92 9.32 -9.96
CA TYR A 85 4.29 10.21 -10.96
C TYR A 85 4.01 11.59 -10.37
N LEU A 86 3.55 11.64 -9.11
CA LEU A 86 3.28 12.90 -8.40
C LEU A 86 4.57 13.56 -7.87
N LYS A 87 5.71 12.95 -8.10
CA LYS A 87 7.03 13.42 -7.62
C LYS A 87 7.07 13.60 -6.11
N ARG A 88 6.44 12.66 -5.39
CA ARG A 88 6.39 12.69 -3.92
C ARG A 88 7.49 11.84 -3.33
N SER A 89 7.89 12.19 -2.10
CA SER A 89 8.95 11.52 -1.37
C SER A 89 8.46 10.93 -0.05
N ASP A 90 7.17 10.58 0.04
CA ASP A 90 6.61 9.92 1.22
C ASP A 90 7.37 8.62 1.48
N ASN A 91 7.66 8.34 2.76
CA ASN A 91 8.32 7.10 3.14
C ASN A 91 7.34 5.94 2.99
N CYS A 92 7.75 4.88 2.28
CA CYS A 92 6.91 3.72 2.03
C CYS A 92 7.59 2.45 2.53
N ILE A 93 6.82 1.61 3.22
CA ILE A 93 7.23 0.26 3.61
C ILE A 93 6.28 -0.72 2.94
N VAL A 94 6.83 -1.62 2.14
CA VAL A 94 6.06 -2.66 1.47
C VAL A 94 5.94 -3.87 2.39
N LEU A 95 4.71 -4.33 2.59
CA LEU A 95 4.40 -5.51 3.36
C LEU A 95 3.91 -6.59 2.40
N THR A 96 4.38 -7.81 2.57
CA THR A 96 3.93 -8.93 1.76
C THR A 96 4.06 -10.22 2.55
N GLN A 97 3.11 -11.13 2.32
CA GLN A 97 3.18 -12.48 2.88
C GLN A 97 3.89 -13.46 1.94
N TYR A 98 4.28 -12.99 0.76
CA TYR A 98 4.98 -13.82 -0.23
C TYR A 98 6.47 -13.48 -0.24
N PRO A 99 7.35 -14.48 -0.46
CA PRO A 99 8.79 -14.23 -0.51
C PRO A 99 9.24 -13.50 -1.78
N ASP A 100 8.41 -13.50 -2.82
CA ASP A 100 8.72 -12.88 -4.10
C ASP A 100 7.68 -11.84 -4.45
N ILE A 101 8.10 -10.79 -5.16
CA ILE A 101 7.25 -9.73 -5.67
C ILE A 101 7.33 -9.75 -7.19
N GLU A 102 6.16 -9.68 -7.86
CA GLU A 102 6.10 -9.58 -9.31
C GLU A 102 6.33 -8.13 -9.74
N ILE A 103 7.31 -7.96 -10.64
CA ILE A 103 7.62 -6.66 -11.23
C ILE A 103 7.76 -6.87 -12.75
N CYS A 104 6.91 -6.22 -13.53
CA CYS A 104 6.91 -6.32 -14.99
C CYS A 104 6.82 -7.76 -15.50
N GLY A 105 6.03 -8.61 -14.84
CA GLY A 105 5.85 -10.01 -15.20
C GLY A 105 6.92 -10.96 -14.70
N GLU A 106 7.92 -10.48 -13.98
CA GLU A 106 8.97 -11.28 -13.39
C GLU A 106 8.87 -11.25 -11.86
N TYR A 107 9.26 -12.35 -11.21
CA TYR A 107 9.23 -12.47 -9.76
C TYR A 107 10.62 -12.26 -9.18
N PHE A 108 10.73 -11.38 -8.18
CA PHE A 108 11.97 -11.09 -7.47
C PHE A 108 11.81 -11.37 -5.98
N PRO A 109 12.84 -11.92 -5.31
CA PRO A 109 12.81 -12.04 -3.84
C PRO A 109 12.62 -10.66 -3.19
N VAL A 110 11.85 -10.60 -2.10
CA VAL A 110 11.55 -9.35 -1.40
C VAL A 110 12.83 -8.58 -1.07
N LYS A 111 13.87 -9.27 -0.64
CA LYS A 111 15.16 -8.66 -0.30
C LYS A 111 15.82 -7.87 -1.44
N ASN A 112 15.45 -8.17 -2.70
CA ASN A 112 16.00 -7.50 -3.88
C ASN A 112 15.01 -6.55 -4.55
N ALA A 113 13.74 -6.55 -4.11
CA ALA A 113 12.67 -5.84 -4.79
C ALA A 113 12.88 -4.33 -4.81
N SER A 114 13.42 -3.74 -3.75
CA SER A 114 13.65 -2.29 -3.68
C SER A 114 14.61 -1.81 -4.77
N ILE A 115 15.64 -2.60 -5.09
CA ILE A 115 16.60 -2.29 -6.15
C ILE A 115 15.90 -2.34 -7.51
N ASN A 116 15.13 -3.40 -7.76
CA ASN A 116 14.43 -3.59 -9.03
C ASN A 116 13.35 -2.52 -9.27
N ILE A 117 12.66 -2.11 -8.20
CA ILE A 117 11.67 -1.02 -8.29
C ILE A 117 12.36 0.29 -8.66
N LYS A 118 13.51 0.58 -8.05
CA LYS A 118 14.26 1.81 -8.37
C LYS A 118 14.70 1.86 -9.83
N GLU A 119 15.07 0.73 -10.42
CA GLU A 119 15.43 0.66 -11.82
C GLU A 119 14.25 0.95 -12.76
N LEU A 120 13.02 0.62 -12.33
CA LEU A 120 11.81 0.92 -13.09
C LEU A 120 11.41 2.39 -13.01
N LEU A 121 11.71 3.03 -11.92
CA LEU A 121 11.31 4.40 -11.65
C LEU A 121 12.35 5.40 -12.17
#